data_ec1d56411222297ca3b9bdad2f346110
#
_entry.id   ec1d56411222297ca3b9bdad2f346110
#
_cell.length_a   1.000
_cell.length_b   1.000
_cell.length_c   1.000
_cell.angle_alpha   90.00
_cell.angle_beta   90.00
_cell.angle_gamma   90.00
#
_symmetry.space_group_name_H-M   'P 1'
#
loop_
_entity.id
_entity.type
_entity.pdbx_description
1 polymer ?
#
loop_
_entity_poly.entity_id
_entity_poly.type
_entity_poly.pdbx_seq_one_letter_code
_entity_poly.pdbx_strand_id
1 'polypeptide(L)'
;MKKILIIGGDSFIAGQFIRKYVSTDSITCYSRRPTGYEKEIVVKAFRDMPVEAFSGFDAVINFAAIVHRPEVKDQELYDDVNYRMACLLAQKAKQAGVGQFVQMSTIAVFGSASRISETTPERPQTYYGSSKLKADKELMAMSDWEFKAAIIRPPMAYGGGMAPGNMLRLIRLVNKHIPLPFGSARNSRDFINVKNLVEFIHLAVEKEVEGVFYPTDKVPYSTRNVVEEISRQLGVHTVNLPSPSIFLKLVEKVRPDLYQKLWGDVVIDRQLALSAIGSDPFNMTMMTANAGG
;
A
#
# COMPACT_ATOMS: atom_id res chain seq x y z
N MET A 1 21.29 -12.98 5.42
CA MET A 1 20.05 -13.09 6.24
C MET A 1 19.94 -11.80 7.03
N LYS A 2 18.96 -10.97 6.71
CA LYS A 2 18.72 -9.70 7.40
C LYS A 2 17.91 -9.94 8.69
N LYS A 3 18.18 -9.14 9.72
CA LYS A 3 17.37 -9.08 10.94
C LYS A 3 16.36 -7.96 10.79
N ILE A 4 15.09 -8.31 10.65
CA ILE A 4 14.02 -7.36 10.31
C ILE A 4 13.01 -7.26 11.45
N LEU A 5 12.76 -6.04 11.91
CA LEU A 5 11.69 -5.73 12.84
C LEU A 5 10.45 -5.24 12.06
N ILE A 6 9.33 -5.92 12.23
CA ILE A 6 8.05 -5.53 11.65
C ILE A 6 7.17 -4.89 12.72
N ILE A 7 6.65 -3.69 12.45
CA ILE A 7 5.66 -3.01 13.29
C ILE A 7 4.30 -3.03 12.58
N GLY A 8 3.26 -3.50 13.24
CA GLY A 8 1.94 -3.71 12.65
C GLY A 8 1.82 -5.05 11.91
N GLY A 9 2.35 -6.12 12.49
CA GLY A 9 2.31 -7.48 11.93
C GLY A 9 0.92 -8.01 11.68
N ASP A 10 -0.09 -7.49 12.38
CA ASP A 10 -1.50 -7.81 12.19
C ASP A 10 -2.13 -7.12 10.95
N SER A 11 -1.33 -6.40 10.14
CA SER A 11 -1.79 -5.87 8.86
C SER A 11 -1.75 -6.91 7.74
N PHE A 12 -2.63 -6.76 6.74
CA PHE A 12 -2.71 -7.66 5.60
C PHE A 12 -1.37 -7.81 4.85
N ILE A 13 -0.68 -6.70 4.58
CA ILE A 13 0.59 -6.71 3.82
C ILE A 13 1.70 -7.33 4.67
N ALA A 14 1.78 -7.00 5.97
CA ALA A 14 2.75 -7.60 6.87
C ALA A 14 2.62 -9.12 6.94
N GLY A 15 1.39 -9.64 7.05
CA GLY A 15 1.14 -11.08 7.06
C GLY A 15 1.59 -11.77 5.76
N GLN A 16 1.46 -11.12 4.59
CA GLN A 16 1.99 -11.65 3.33
C GLN A 16 3.52 -11.62 3.30
N PHE A 17 4.14 -10.56 3.81
CA PHE A 17 5.59 -10.42 3.89
C PHE A 17 6.19 -11.50 4.82
N ILE A 18 5.65 -11.63 6.04
CA ILE A 18 6.12 -12.63 7.02
C ILE A 18 6.05 -14.04 6.43
N ARG A 19 4.89 -14.44 5.90
CA ARG A 19 4.72 -15.78 5.29
C ARG A 19 5.72 -16.09 4.20
N LYS A 20 6.11 -15.07 3.40
CA LYS A 20 7.03 -15.28 2.28
C LYS A 20 8.49 -15.35 2.72
N TYR A 21 8.89 -14.55 3.71
CA TYR A 21 10.32 -14.34 4.03
C TYR A 21 10.76 -14.87 5.40
N VAL A 22 9.88 -15.46 6.20
CA VAL A 22 10.21 -16.01 7.52
C VAL A 22 11.29 -17.10 7.48
N SER A 23 11.44 -17.81 6.36
CA SER A 23 12.44 -18.85 6.19
C SER A 23 13.80 -18.33 5.71
N THR A 24 13.85 -17.11 5.15
CA THR A 24 15.05 -16.50 4.58
C THR A 24 15.67 -15.43 5.46
N ASP A 25 14.84 -14.76 6.27
CA ASP A 25 15.23 -13.66 7.16
C ASP A 25 14.86 -13.91 8.61
N SER A 26 15.61 -13.28 9.53
CA SER A 26 15.26 -13.28 10.94
C SER A 26 14.25 -12.17 11.20
N ILE A 27 12.97 -12.52 11.20
CA ILE A 27 11.88 -11.56 11.38
C ILE A 27 11.38 -11.62 12.83
N THR A 28 11.28 -10.45 13.48
CA THR A 28 10.54 -10.25 14.72
C THR A 28 9.38 -9.29 14.44
N CYS A 29 8.21 -9.57 15.00
CA CYS A 29 6.99 -8.84 14.68
C CYS A 29 6.36 -8.27 15.95
N TYR A 30 6.04 -6.97 15.92
CA TYR A 30 5.18 -6.33 16.92
C TYR A 30 3.78 -6.12 16.33
N SER A 31 2.76 -6.56 17.06
CA SER A 31 1.36 -6.45 16.67
C SER A 31 0.48 -5.98 17.84
N ARG A 32 -0.73 -5.49 17.54
CA ARG A 32 -1.72 -5.17 18.56
C ARG A 32 -2.69 -6.31 18.82
N ARG A 33 -2.77 -7.24 17.90
CA ARG A 33 -3.60 -8.44 17.98
C ARG A 33 -2.76 -9.66 17.61
N PRO A 34 -2.94 -10.78 18.30
CA PRO A 34 -2.20 -12.00 17.98
C PRO A 34 -2.40 -12.41 16.50
N THR A 35 -1.31 -12.75 15.85
CA THR A 35 -1.29 -13.28 14.47
C THR A 35 -0.94 -14.75 14.43
N GLY A 36 -0.38 -15.28 15.52
CA GLY A 36 0.11 -16.66 15.63
C GLY A 36 1.51 -16.86 15.03
N TYR A 37 2.21 -15.80 14.72
CA TYR A 37 3.59 -15.89 14.28
C TYR A 37 4.53 -16.16 15.47
N GLU A 38 5.50 -17.10 15.32
CA GLU A 38 6.33 -17.59 16.44
C GLU A 38 7.11 -16.48 17.16
N LYS A 39 7.73 -15.56 16.40
CA LYS A 39 8.51 -14.44 16.95
C LYS A 39 7.65 -13.16 17.01
N GLU A 40 6.46 -13.29 17.55
CA GLU A 40 5.53 -12.17 17.73
C GLU A 40 5.53 -11.64 19.13
N ILE A 41 5.49 -10.31 19.27
CA ILE A 41 5.31 -9.59 20.53
C ILE A 41 4.04 -8.76 20.43
N VAL A 42 3.03 -9.10 21.23
CA VAL A 42 1.77 -8.35 21.24
C VAL A 42 1.88 -7.19 22.24
N VAL A 43 1.61 -5.98 21.76
CA VAL A 43 1.68 -4.75 22.57
C VAL A 43 0.35 -3.99 22.55
N LYS A 44 0.08 -3.25 23.62
CA LYS A 44 -1.12 -2.39 23.70
C LYS A 44 -1.02 -1.20 22.75
N ALA A 45 0.14 -0.56 22.70
CA ALA A 45 0.41 0.57 21.82
C ALA A 45 1.86 0.55 21.34
N PHE A 46 2.09 0.78 20.05
CA PHE A 46 3.45 0.80 19.48
C PHE A 46 4.28 1.96 20.01
N ARG A 47 3.66 3.07 20.41
CA ARG A 47 4.37 4.22 20.99
C ARG A 47 5.12 3.90 22.31
N ASP A 48 4.68 2.86 23.01
CA ASP A 48 5.25 2.44 24.29
C ASP A 48 6.46 1.50 24.13
N MET A 49 6.79 1.10 22.90
CA MET A 49 7.98 0.29 22.61
C MET A 49 9.23 1.06 23.08
N PRO A 50 10.08 0.47 23.94
CA PRO A 50 11.33 1.11 24.36
C PRO A 50 12.36 1.13 23.22
N VAL A 51 13.40 1.94 23.33
CA VAL A 51 14.47 2.05 22.30
C VAL A 51 15.17 0.70 22.11
N GLU A 52 15.38 -0.04 23.20
CA GLU A 52 16.03 -1.35 23.22
C GLU A 52 15.30 -2.40 22.38
N ALA A 53 13.98 -2.22 22.18
CA ALA A 53 13.18 -3.10 21.31
C ALA A 53 13.59 -3.03 19.83
N PHE A 54 14.36 -2.03 19.44
CA PHE A 54 14.88 -1.84 18.09
C PHE A 54 16.34 -2.30 17.93
N SER A 55 17.02 -2.61 19.02
CA SER A 55 18.45 -2.91 19.00
C SER A 55 18.77 -4.22 18.30
N GLY A 56 19.82 -4.21 17.47
CA GLY A 56 20.33 -5.39 16.77
C GLY A 56 19.54 -5.80 15.52
N PHE A 57 18.61 -4.98 15.04
CA PHE A 57 17.95 -5.13 13.76
C PHE A 57 18.65 -4.33 12.67
N ASP A 58 18.73 -4.90 11.46
CA ASP A 58 19.28 -4.22 10.29
C ASP A 58 18.27 -3.22 9.70
N ALA A 59 16.99 -3.59 9.73
CA ALA A 59 15.91 -2.78 9.20
C ALA A 59 14.62 -2.87 10.04
N VAL A 60 13.86 -1.77 10.03
CA VAL A 60 12.49 -1.71 10.55
C VAL A 60 11.53 -1.49 9.41
N ILE A 61 10.45 -2.29 9.33
CA ILE A 61 9.37 -2.09 8.36
C ILE A 61 8.10 -1.72 9.12
N ASN A 62 7.61 -0.48 8.90
CA ASN A 62 6.42 0.01 9.56
C ASN A 62 5.18 -0.15 8.67
N PHE A 63 4.32 -1.12 9.00
CA PHE A 63 3.00 -1.33 8.41
C PHE A 63 1.87 -0.74 9.27
N ALA A 64 2.17 -0.26 10.48
CA ALA A 64 1.17 0.26 11.39
C ALA A 64 0.56 1.56 10.85
N ALA A 65 -0.74 1.57 10.67
CA ALA A 65 -1.48 2.74 10.23
C ALA A 65 -3.00 2.61 10.49
N ILE A 66 -3.69 3.73 10.62
CA ILE A 66 -5.13 3.80 10.38
C ILE A 66 -5.33 4.06 8.88
N VAL A 67 -5.96 3.11 8.19
CA VAL A 67 -6.30 3.25 6.77
C VAL A 67 -7.46 4.22 6.56
N HIS A 68 -7.62 4.70 5.32
CA HIS A 68 -8.70 5.60 4.99
C HIS A 68 -10.09 5.03 5.34
N ARG A 69 -10.79 5.74 6.22
CA ARG A 69 -12.17 5.48 6.66
C ARG A 69 -12.99 6.74 6.42
N PRO A 70 -13.87 6.76 5.41
CA PRO A 70 -14.65 7.97 5.07
C PRO A 70 -15.53 8.48 6.21
N GLU A 71 -15.94 7.59 7.11
CA GLU A 71 -16.75 7.89 8.30
C GLU A 71 -15.95 8.59 9.42
N VAL A 72 -14.63 8.45 9.45
CA VAL A 72 -13.76 9.05 10.45
C VAL A 72 -13.30 10.42 9.95
N LYS A 73 -13.91 11.48 10.48
CA LYS A 73 -13.57 12.88 10.17
C LYS A 73 -12.76 13.50 11.30
N ASP A 74 -11.66 12.88 11.65
CA ASP A 74 -10.78 13.31 12.72
C ASP A 74 -9.33 13.34 12.22
N GLN A 75 -8.85 14.53 11.84
CA GLN A 75 -7.48 14.74 11.37
C GLN A 75 -6.47 14.44 12.47
N GLU A 76 -6.79 14.77 13.72
CA GLU A 76 -5.89 14.60 14.86
C GLU A 76 -5.60 13.11 15.12
N LEU A 77 -6.63 12.26 15.02
CA LEU A 77 -6.48 10.82 15.13
C LEU A 77 -5.58 10.25 14.02
N TYR A 78 -5.76 10.73 12.77
CA TYR A 78 -4.89 10.31 11.68
C TYR A 78 -3.46 10.81 11.87
N ASP A 79 -3.27 12.04 12.31
CA ASP A 79 -1.94 12.61 12.56
C ASP A 79 -1.25 11.91 13.74
N ASP A 80 -1.98 11.56 14.80
CA ASP A 80 -1.43 10.84 15.93
C ASP A 80 -0.87 9.47 15.53
N VAL A 81 -1.65 8.69 14.76
CA VAL A 81 -1.27 7.30 14.44
C VAL A 81 -0.38 7.21 13.20
N ASN A 82 -0.70 7.95 12.12
CA ASN A 82 0.02 7.79 10.87
C ASN A 82 1.26 8.66 10.74
N TYR A 83 1.31 9.78 11.49
CA TYR A 83 2.41 10.74 11.43
C TYR A 83 3.25 10.69 12.71
N ARG A 84 2.74 11.19 13.84
CA ARG A 84 3.55 11.32 15.08
C ARG A 84 4.09 9.98 15.58
N MET A 85 3.27 8.93 15.59
CA MET A 85 3.72 7.60 15.99
C MET A 85 4.77 7.04 15.01
N ALA A 86 4.58 7.18 13.69
CA ALA A 86 5.56 6.70 12.72
C ALA A 86 6.92 7.41 12.89
N CYS A 87 6.92 8.73 13.10
CA CYS A 87 8.13 9.51 13.35
C CYS A 87 8.79 9.11 14.67
N LEU A 88 8.01 8.92 15.75
CA LEU A 88 8.54 8.43 17.03
C LEU A 88 9.22 7.06 16.90
N LEU A 89 8.62 6.14 16.16
CA LEU A 89 9.19 4.81 15.94
C LEU A 89 10.48 4.88 15.13
N ALA A 90 10.54 5.75 14.11
CA ALA A 90 11.75 5.97 13.34
C ALA A 90 12.86 6.61 14.15
N GLN A 91 12.54 7.59 15.02
CA GLN A 91 13.50 8.19 15.95
C GLN A 91 14.10 7.13 16.89
N LYS A 92 13.26 6.26 17.48
CA LYS A 92 13.72 5.17 18.33
C LYS A 92 14.58 4.16 17.57
N ALA A 93 14.21 3.82 16.32
CA ALA A 93 15.01 2.94 15.46
C ALA A 93 16.38 3.55 15.18
N LYS A 94 16.45 4.83 14.81
CA LYS A 94 17.70 5.56 14.59
C LYS A 94 18.56 5.61 15.86
N GLN A 95 17.96 5.91 16.99
CA GLN A 95 18.65 5.94 18.29
C GLN A 95 19.21 4.57 18.67
N ALA A 96 18.55 3.48 18.29
CA ALA A 96 19.00 2.11 18.54
C ALA A 96 20.06 1.61 17.55
N GLY A 97 20.48 2.42 16.57
CA GLY A 97 21.46 2.07 15.56
C GLY A 97 20.94 1.21 14.41
N VAL A 98 19.62 1.24 14.15
CA VAL A 98 19.03 0.59 12.96
C VAL A 98 19.43 1.35 11.70
N GLY A 99 19.96 0.64 10.69
CA GLY A 99 20.45 1.27 9.47
C GLY A 99 19.36 1.69 8.48
N GLN A 100 18.16 1.08 8.53
CA GLN A 100 17.09 1.41 7.58
C GLN A 100 15.69 1.40 8.21
N PHE A 101 14.86 2.37 7.82
CA PHE A 101 13.45 2.43 8.18
C PHE A 101 12.57 2.47 6.91
N VAL A 102 11.78 1.43 6.69
CA VAL A 102 10.87 1.31 5.55
C VAL A 102 9.46 1.67 5.99
N GLN A 103 8.92 2.76 5.45
CA GLN A 103 7.57 3.25 5.76
C GLN A 103 6.58 2.86 4.69
N MET A 104 5.53 2.15 5.05
CA MET A 104 4.39 1.97 4.16
C MET A 104 3.55 3.24 4.11
N SER A 105 3.58 3.90 2.95
CA SER A 105 2.79 5.09 2.63
C SER A 105 1.70 4.78 1.58
N THR A 106 1.37 5.70 0.69
CA THR A 106 0.26 5.59 -0.26
C THR A 106 0.33 6.63 -1.37
N ILE A 107 -0.17 6.33 -2.57
CA ILE A 107 -0.39 7.34 -3.62
C ILE A 107 -1.50 8.35 -3.28
N ALA A 108 -2.29 8.14 -2.21
CA ALA A 108 -3.30 9.11 -1.78
C ALA A 108 -2.73 10.48 -1.39
N VAL A 109 -1.40 10.59 -1.22
CA VAL A 109 -0.68 11.87 -1.05
C VAL A 109 -0.77 12.77 -2.28
N PHE A 110 -1.06 12.23 -3.45
CA PHE A 110 -1.23 12.98 -4.71
C PHE A 110 -2.68 13.39 -4.99
N GLY A 111 -3.62 13.03 -4.13
CA GLY A 111 -5.03 13.36 -4.27
C GLY A 111 -5.66 12.76 -5.52
N SER A 112 -6.14 13.61 -6.45
CA SER A 112 -6.81 13.22 -7.70
C SER A 112 -5.88 13.23 -8.93
N ALA A 113 -4.57 13.24 -8.75
CA ALA A 113 -3.64 13.20 -9.88
C ALA A 113 -3.86 11.94 -10.72
N SER A 114 -3.99 12.11 -12.03
CA SER A 114 -4.17 11.02 -13.00
C SER A 114 -2.84 10.44 -13.49
N ARG A 115 -1.75 11.21 -13.39
CA ARG A 115 -0.39 10.78 -13.68
C ARG A 115 0.51 11.10 -12.50
N ILE A 116 1.28 10.11 -12.06
CA ILE A 116 2.14 10.20 -10.88
C ILE A 116 3.58 9.90 -11.30
N SER A 117 4.47 10.85 -11.01
CA SER A 117 5.91 10.76 -11.19
C SER A 117 6.60 11.48 -10.03
N GLU A 118 7.91 11.50 -10.03
CA GLU A 118 8.71 12.25 -9.03
C GLU A 118 8.38 13.75 -9.00
N THR A 119 7.99 14.32 -10.13
CA THR A 119 7.69 15.75 -10.26
C THR A 119 6.23 16.09 -9.99
N THR A 120 5.38 15.10 -9.75
CA THR A 120 3.95 15.34 -9.50
C THR A 120 3.75 16.00 -8.14
N PRO A 121 3.03 17.16 -8.07
CA PRO A 121 2.79 17.85 -6.82
C PRO A 121 1.96 17.02 -5.84
N GLU A 122 2.40 16.95 -4.60
CA GLU A 122 1.69 16.29 -3.52
C GLU A 122 0.55 17.17 -3.01
N ARG A 123 -0.70 16.76 -3.27
CA ARG A 123 -1.94 17.50 -2.92
C ARG A 123 -2.98 16.57 -2.33
N PRO A 124 -2.76 16.03 -1.11
CA PRO A 124 -3.68 15.09 -0.48
C PRO A 124 -5.05 15.72 -0.26
N GLN A 125 -6.11 14.97 -0.55
CA GLN A 125 -7.50 15.40 -0.42
C GLN A 125 -8.23 14.71 0.75
N THR A 126 -7.52 13.89 1.52
CA THR A 126 -8.07 13.15 2.65
C THR A 126 -7.17 13.29 3.87
N TYR A 127 -7.75 13.20 5.06
CA TYR A 127 -7.00 13.19 6.33
C TYR A 127 -5.94 12.10 6.36
N TYR A 128 -6.27 10.92 5.82
CA TYR A 128 -5.33 9.81 5.65
C TYR A 128 -4.15 10.20 4.75
N GLY A 129 -4.40 10.72 3.56
CA GLY A 129 -3.33 11.15 2.64
C GLY A 129 -2.47 12.26 3.24
N SER A 130 -3.10 13.24 3.92
CA SER A 130 -2.41 14.34 4.59
C SER A 130 -1.48 13.83 5.71
N SER A 131 -1.97 12.95 6.58
CA SER A 131 -1.16 12.39 7.67
C SER A 131 0.01 11.54 7.17
N LYS A 132 -0.20 10.77 6.09
CA LYS A 132 0.89 10.00 5.46
C LYS A 132 1.94 10.91 4.84
N LEU A 133 1.53 11.98 4.16
CA LEU A 133 2.47 12.95 3.58
C LEU A 133 3.32 13.65 4.65
N LYS A 134 2.72 14.03 5.79
CA LYS A 134 3.47 14.61 6.92
C LYS A 134 4.55 13.64 7.42
N ALA A 135 4.18 12.37 7.62
CA ALA A 135 5.13 11.33 8.00
C ALA A 135 6.25 11.16 6.98
N ASP A 136 5.90 11.03 5.69
CA ASP A 136 6.86 10.83 4.61
C ASP A 136 7.93 11.94 4.60
N LYS A 137 7.52 13.20 4.72
CA LYS A 137 8.44 14.35 4.72
C LYS A 137 9.38 14.35 5.92
N GLU A 138 8.86 14.08 7.10
CA GLU A 138 9.67 14.07 8.31
C GLU A 138 10.62 12.87 8.35
N LEU A 139 10.17 11.70 7.91
CA LEU A 139 11.02 10.51 7.80
C LEU A 139 12.16 10.72 6.80
N MET A 140 11.89 11.33 5.65
CA MET A 140 12.94 11.70 4.69
C MET A 140 13.93 12.72 5.26
N ALA A 141 13.45 13.67 6.06
CA ALA A 141 14.33 14.64 6.73
C ALA A 141 15.20 14.02 7.85
N MET A 142 14.84 12.84 8.37
CA MET A 142 15.66 12.09 9.33
C MET A 142 16.75 11.27 8.67
N SER A 143 16.69 11.07 7.35
CA SER A 143 17.62 10.24 6.59
C SER A 143 19.01 10.87 6.56
N ASP A 144 20.04 10.06 6.77
CA ASP A 144 21.45 10.44 6.68
C ASP A 144 22.31 9.21 6.33
N TRP A 145 23.61 9.31 6.45
CA TRP A 145 24.55 8.25 6.08
C TRP A 145 24.48 7.01 7.01
N GLU A 146 23.96 7.15 8.23
CA GLU A 146 23.79 6.04 9.20
C GLU A 146 22.37 5.48 9.18
N PHE A 147 21.38 6.27 8.76
CA PHE A 147 19.97 5.91 8.82
C PHE A 147 19.23 6.27 7.54
N LYS A 148 18.89 5.29 6.75
CA LYS A 148 18.20 5.44 5.46
C LYS A 148 16.69 5.30 5.62
N ALA A 149 15.93 6.29 5.16
CA ALA A 149 14.48 6.20 5.08
C ALA A 149 14.03 5.79 3.68
N ALA A 150 13.22 4.73 3.58
CA ALA A 150 12.58 4.29 2.35
C ALA A 150 11.06 4.42 2.46
N ILE A 151 10.47 5.30 1.66
CA ILE A 151 9.03 5.56 1.65
C ILE A 151 8.39 4.82 0.48
N ILE A 152 7.51 3.86 0.75
CA ILE A 152 6.85 3.08 -0.29
C ILE A 152 5.41 3.57 -0.43
N ARG A 153 5.07 4.14 -1.59
CA ARG A 153 3.75 4.69 -1.93
C ARG A 153 3.04 3.82 -2.97
N PRO A 154 2.52 2.66 -2.60
CA PRO A 154 1.84 1.79 -3.55
C PRO A 154 0.49 2.38 -3.99
N PRO A 155 0.01 2.02 -5.20
CA PRO A 155 -1.39 2.14 -5.59
C PRO A 155 -2.24 1.13 -4.81
N MET A 156 -3.49 0.94 -5.24
CA MET A 156 -4.36 -0.07 -4.65
C MET A 156 -3.75 -1.46 -4.80
N ALA A 157 -3.49 -2.11 -3.66
CA ALA A 157 -3.01 -3.48 -3.63
C ALA A 157 -4.17 -4.48 -3.80
N TYR A 158 -3.89 -5.62 -4.48
CA TYR A 158 -4.83 -6.72 -4.69
C TYR A 158 -4.13 -8.08 -4.54
N GLY A 159 -4.89 -9.18 -4.56
CA GLY A 159 -4.37 -10.55 -4.42
C GLY A 159 -4.17 -10.98 -2.98
N GLY A 160 -3.58 -12.15 -2.76
CA GLY A 160 -3.29 -12.70 -1.42
C GLY A 160 -4.52 -13.02 -0.57
N GLY A 161 -5.64 -13.36 -1.18
CA GLY A 161 -6.93 -13.56 -0.53
C GLY A 161 -7.81 -12.30 -0.62
N MET A 162 -8.51 -11.95 0.45
CA MET A 162 -9.39 -10.78 0.48
C MET A 162 -8.60 -9.51 0.84
N ALA A 163 -7.97 -8.87 -0.16
CA ALA A 163 -7.33 -7.57 0.01
C ALA A 163 -8.34 -6.54 0.55
N PRO A 164 -8.04 -5.85 1.66
CA PRO A 164 -9.00 -4.93 2.30
C PRO A 164 -9.27 -3.67 1.47
N GLY A 165 -10.29 -2.90 1.85
CA GLY A 165 -10.57 -1.60 1.26
C GLY A 165 -11.44 -1.64 0.00
N ASN A 166 -11.10 -0.81 -1.00
CA ASN A 166 -11.94 -0.64 -2.19
C ASN A 166 -11.98 -1.89 -3.08
N MET A 167 -10.91 -2.68 -3.11
CA MET A 167 -10.91 -3.95 -3.85
C MET A 167 -11.94 -4.91 -3.28
N LEU A 168 -11.99 -5.08 -1.95
CA LEU A 168 -12.99 -5.91 -1.29
C LEU A 168 -14.42 -5.43 -1.56
N ARG A 169 -14.62 -4.08 -1.60
CA ARG A 169 -15.94 -3.51 -1.95
C ARG A 169 -16.33 -3.88 -3.38
N LEU A 170 -15.40 -3.82 -4.31
CA LEU A 170 -15.64 -4.19 -5.71
C LEU A 170 -15.94 -5.68 -5.85
N ILE A 171 -15.18 -6.55 -5.17
CA ILE A 171 -15.43 -8.00 -5.10
C ILE A 171 -16.84 -8.29 -4.57
N ARG A 172 -17.23 -7.65 -3.47
CA ARG A 172 -18.60 -7.81 -2.91
C ARG A 172 -19.68 -7.31 -3.86
N LEU A 173 -19.40 -6.25 -4.63
CA LEU A 173 -20.35 -5.72 -5.61
C LEU A 173 -20.54 -6.70 -6.78
N VAL A 174 -19.46 -7.25 -7.31
CA VAL A 174 -19.51 -8.29 -8.36
C VAL A 174 -20.26 -9.53 -7.89
N ASN A 175 -20.02 -9.97 -6.65
CA ASN A 175 -20.67 -11.15 -6.06
C ASN A 175 -22.18 -10.97 -5.78
N LYS A 176 -22.73 -9.74 -5.94
CA LYS A 176 -24.17 -9.50 -5.87
C LYS A 176 -24.94 -9.88 -7.15
N HIS A 177 -24.25 -10.28 -8.21
CA HIS A 177 -24.82 -10.67 -9.51
C HIS A 177 -25.73 -9.60 -10.15
N ILE A 178 -25.50 -8.31 -9.83
CA ILE A 178 -26.25 -7.19 -10.44
C ILE A 178 -25.51 -6.64 -11.65
N PRO A 179 -26.22 -6.10 -12.65
CA PRO A 179 -25.58 -5.41 -13.76
C PRO A 179 -24.74 -4.21 -13.26
N LEU A 180 -23.51 -4.07 -13.75
CA LEU A 180 -22.59 -3.02 -13.37
C LEU A 180 -22.35 -2.04 -14.53
N PRO A 181 -22.22 -0.73 -14.28
CA PRO A 181 -22.10 0.29 -15.32
C PRO A 181 -20.66 0.50 -15.79
N PHE A 182 -19.89 -0.58 -16.04
CA PHE A 182 -18.48 -0.49 -16.42
C PHE A 182 -18.17 -0.98 -17.83
N GLY A 183 -19.19 -1.35 -18.63
CA GLY A 183 -18.98 -1.89 -19.97
C GLY A 183 -18.26 -0.95 -20.94
N SER A 184 -18.36 0.36 -20.76
CA SER A 184 -17.63 1.37 -21.53
C SER A 184 -16.42 1.96 -20.81
N ALA A 185 -16.03 1.47 -19.62
CA ALA A 185 -14.87 1.97 -18.91
C ALA A 185 -13.58 1.59 -19.65
N ARG A 186 -12.83 2.60 -20.08
CA ARG A 186 -11.55 2.49 -20.81
C ARG A 186 -10.41 3.22 -20.11
N ASN A 187 -10.63 3.54 -18.85
CA ASN A 187 -9.61 4.18 -18.01
C ASN A 187 -8.40 3.28 -17.79
N SER A 188 -7.26 3.91 -17.52
CA SER A 188 -5.99 3.25 -17.24
C SER A 188 -5.62 3.44 -15.79
N ARG A 189 -5.56 2.36 -15.01
CA ARG A 189 -5.23 2.42 -13.58
C ARG A 189 -4.16 1.42 -13.24
N ASP A 190 -3.15 1.91 -12.57
CA ASP A 190 -2.15 1.06 -11.97
C ASP A 190 -2.64 0.49 -10.64
N PHE A 191 -2.28 -0.76 -10.45
CA PHE A 191 -2.48 -1.56 -9.25
C PHE A 191 -1.17 -2.24 -8.89
N ILE A 192 -1.11 -2.84 -7.72
CA ILE A 192 0.00 -3.72 -7.37
C ILE A 192 -0.51 -5.01 -6.75
N ASN A 193 -0.05 -6.15 -7.26
CA ASN A 193 -0.27 -7.41 -6.60
C ASN A 193 0.51 -7.43 -5.28
N VAL A 194 -0.13 -7.89 -4.20
CA VAL A 194 0.51 -7.92 -2.88
C VAL A 194 1.80 -8.75 -2.87
N LYS A 195 1.89 -9.80 -3.71
CA LYS A 195 3.13 -10.60 -3.86
C LYS A 195 4.26 -9.78 -4.48
N ASN A 196 3.95 -8.93 -5.48
CA ASN A 196 4.91 -7.99 -6.08
C ASN A 196 5.30 -6.88 -5.07
N LEU A 197 4.34 -6.39 -4.29
CA LEU A 197 4.61 -5.37 -3.28
C LEU A 197 5.56 -5.88 -2.19
N VAL A 198 5.31 -7.07 -1.65
CA VAL A 198 6.19 -7.65 -0.62
C VAL A 198 7.56 -8.01 -1.20
N GLU A 199 7.64 -8.40 -2.48
CA GLU A 199 8.92 -8.57 -3.19
C GLU A 199 9.70 -7.25 -3.26
N PHE A 200 9.03 -6.17 -3.68
CA PHE A 200 9.67 -4.85 -3.71
C PHE A 200 10.16 -4.42 -2.32
N ILE A 201 9.35 -4.60 -1.28
CA ILE A 201 9.72 -4.26 0.10
C ILE A 201 10.97 -5.05 0.53
N HIS A 202 11.01 -6.34 0.24
CA HIS A 202 12.16 -7.19 0.57
C HIS A 202 13.43 -6.74 -0.15
N LEU A 203 13.36 -6.52 -1.47
CA LEU A 203 14.48 -6.01 -2.25
C LEU A 203 14.93 -4.61 -1.80
N ALA A 204 14.00 -3.76 -1.37
CA ALA A 204 14.30 -2.46 -0.80
C ALA A 204 15.10 -2.56 0.51
N VAL A 205 14.82 -3.59 1.32
CA VAL A 205 15.60 -3.90 2.54
C VAL A 205 16.95 -4.49 2.17
N GLU A 206 17.00 -5.48 1.27
CA GLU A 206 18.26 -6.14 0.86
C GLU A 206 19.26 -5.14 0.26
N LYS A 207 18.78 -4.19 -0.52
CA LYS A 207 19.60 -3.16 -1.19
C LYS A 207 19.75 -1.87 -0.38
N GLU A 208 19.14 -1.80 0.78
CA GLU A 208 19.19 -0.62 1.66
C GLU A 208 18.86 0.68 0.91
N VAL A 209 17.81 0.63 0.08
CA VAL A 209 17.43 1.80 -0.73
C VAL A 209 16.96 2.95 0.14
N GLU A 210 17.22 4.16 -0.33
CA GLU A 210 16.79 5.41 0.29
C GLU A 210 15.97 6.23 -0.70
N GLY A 211 14.89 6.87 -0.24
CA GLY A 211 14.05 7.73 -1.08
C GLY A 211 12.57 7.35 -1.09
N VAL A 212 11.84 7.88 -2.07
CA VAL A 212 10.39 7.68 -2.22
C VAL A 212 10.11 6.86 -3.48
N PHE A 213 9.39 5.76 -3.34
CA PHE A 213 9.19 4.78 -4.42
C PHE A 213 7.70 4.52 -4.69
N TYR A 214 7.37 4.31 -5.97
CA TYR A 214 6.01 4.06 -6.47
C TYR A 214 5.92 2.70 -7.17
N PRO A 215 6.02 1.58 -6.44
CA PRO A 215 5.97 0.25 -7.06
C PRO A 215 4.55 -0.03 -7.59
N THR A 216 4.48 -0.54 -8.82
CA THR A 216 3.23 -0.91 -9.49
C THR A 216 3.48 -2.11 -10.41
N ASP A 217 2.44 -2.85 -10.74
CA ASP A 217 2.50 -3.94 -11.71
C ASP A 217 2.89 -3.44 -13.11
N LYS A 218 3.26 -4.36 -14.00
CA LYS A 218 3.72 -4.02 -15.37
C LYS A 218 2.64 -3.40 -16.23
N VAL A 219 1.38 -3.77 -15.99
CA VAL A 219 0.26 -3.44 -16.88
C VAL A 219 -0.86 -2.77 -16.09
N PRO A 220 -1.31 -1.58 -16.52
CA PRO A 220 -2.50 -0.96 -15.95
C PRO A 220 -3.78 -1.67 -16.42
N TYR A 221 -4.85 -1.53 -15.66
CA TYR A 221 -6.15 -2.14 -15.94
C TYR A 221 -7.26 -1.07 -15.99
N SER A 222 -8.24 -1.25 -16.88
CA SER A 222 -9.48 -0.49 -16.78
C SER A 222 -10.36 -1.06 -15.67
N THR A 223 -11.31 -0.27 -15.18
CA THR A 223 -12.29 -0.77 -14.20
C THR A 223 -13.11 -1.92 -14.78
N ARG A 224 -13.38 -1.89 -16.09
CA ARG A 224 -14.01 -2.99 -16.80
C ARG A 224 -13.17 -4.27 -16.68
N ASN A 225 -11.87 -4.22 -17.00
CA ASN A 225 -10.98 -5.40 -16.92
C ASN A 225 -10.92 -5.96 -15.49
N VAL A 226 -10.87 -5.07 -14.47
CA VAL A 226 -10.87 -5.51 -13.07
C VAL A 226 -12.16 -6.25 -12.72
N VAL A 227 -13.33 -5.75 -13.13
CA VAL A 227 -14.63 -6.40 -12.87
C VAL A 227 -14.74 -7.73 -13.60
N GLU A 228 -14.32 -7.80 -14.87
CA GLU A 228 -14.32 -9.03 -15.65
C GLU A 228 -13.41 -10.09 -15.02
N GLU A 229 -12.23 -9.69 -14.54
CA GLU A 229 -11.30 -10.60 -13.88
C GLU A 229 -11.83 -11.09 -12.52
N ILE A 230 -12.42 -10.21 -11.71
CA ILE A 230 -13.08 -10.62 -10.45
C ILE A 230 -14.20 -11.61 -10.73
N SER A 231 -15.03 -11.34 -11.75
CA SER A 231 -16.12 -12.25 -12.16
C SER A 231 -15.60 -13.64 -12.53
N ARG A 232 -14.52 -13.67 -13.32
CA ARG A 232 -13.85 -14.91 -13.73
C ARG A 232 -13.32 -15.69 -12.52
N GLN A 233 -12.67 -14.98 -11.58
CA GLN A 233 -12.09 -15.59 -10.37
C GLN A 233 -13.15 -16.14 -9.42
N LEU A 234 -14.29 -15.47 -9.31
CA LEU A 234 -15.40 -15.93 -8.46
C LEU A 234 -16.27 -17.02 -9.15
N GLY A 235 -16.04 -17.29 -10.44
CA GLY A 235 -16.92 -18.18 -11.22
C GLY A 235 -18.33 -17.63 -11.40
N VAL A 236 -18.51 -16.29 -11.35
CA VAL A 236 -19.81 -15.64 -11.45
C VAL A 236 -19.98 -14.92 -12.78
N HIS A 237 -21.19 -14.89 -13.31
CA HIS A 237 -21.50 -14.12 -14.50
C HIS A 237 -21.95 -12.70 -14.10
N THR A 238 -21.17 -11.69 -14.51
CA THR A 238 -21.49 -10.27 -14.27
C THR A 238 -21.74 -9.57 -15.61
N VAL A 239 -22.88 -8.94 -15.75
CA VAL A 239 -23.21 -8.14 -16.93
C VAL A 239 -22.66 -6.73 -16.76
N ASN A 240 -21.69 -6.37 -17.59
CA ASN A 240 -21.16 -5.00 -17.66
C ASN A 240 -21.94 -4.19 -18.70
N LEU A 241 -22.86 -3.36 -18.26
CA LEU A 241 -23.62 -2.47 -19.12
C LEU A 241 -22.78 -1.25 -19.53
N PRO A 242 -22.89 -0.76 -20.77
CA PRO A 242 -22.26 0.50 -21.14
C PRO A 242 -22.89 1.66 -20.36
N SER A 243 -22.05 2.57 -19.86
CA SER A 243 -22.50 3.79 -19.21
C SER A 243 -22.73 4.89 -20.25
N PRO A 244 -23.94 5.42 -20.40
CA PRO A 244 -24.19 6.57 -21.28
C PRO A 244 -23.31 7.76 -20.87
N SER A 245 -22.80 8.52 -21.83
CA SER A 245 -21.92 9.67 -21.57
C SER A 245 -22.58 10.74 -20.69
N ILE A 246 -23.89 10.91 -20.82
CA ILE A 246 -24.68 11.86 -20.00
C ILE A 246 -24.70 11.42 -18.52
N PHE A 247 -24.81 10.12 -18.26
CA PHE A 247 -24.73 9.55 -16.90
C PHE A 247 -23.35 9.78 -16.31
N LEU A 248 -22.29 9.54 -17.06
CA LEU A 248 -20.90 9.74 -16.61
C LEU A 248 -20.65 11.22 -16.26
N LYS A 249 -21.07 12.16 -17.12
CA LYS A 249 -20.97 13.60 -16.87
C LYS A 249 -21.75 14.03 -15.60
N LEU A 250 -22.92 13.43 -15.37
CA LEU A 250 -23.70 13.71 -14.16
C LEU A 250 -22.98 13.19 -12.90
N VAL A 251 -22.46 11.96 -12.93
CA VAL A 251 -21.68 11.38 -11.81
C VAL A 251 -20.44 12.24 -11.54
N GLU A 252 -19.71 12.64 -12.56
CA GLU A 252 -18.52 13.49 -12.45
C GLU A 252 -18.85 14.84 -11.78
N LYS A 253 -19.97 15.45 -12.16
CA LYS A 253 -20.41 16.73 -11.60
C LYS A 253 -20.89 16.63 -10.15
N VAL A 254 -21.68 15.59 -9.81
CA VAL A 254 -22.33 15.44 -8.50
C VAL A 254 -21.43 14.72 -7.50
N ARG A 255 -20.63 13.75 -7.96
CA ARG A 255 -19.77 12.90 -7.14
C ARG A 255 -18.39 12.71 -7.81
N PRO A 256 -17.60 13.80 -7.95
CA PRO A 256 -16.31 13.78 -8.63
C PRO A 256 -15.36 12.73 -8.03
N ASP A 257 -15.35 12.55 -6.71
CA ASP A 257 -14.53 11.54 -6.04
C ASP A 257 -14.89 10.11 -6.48
N LEU A 258 -16.20 9.83 -6.65
CA LEU A 258 -16.66 8.51 -7.09
C LEU A 258 -16.31 8.29 -8.56
N TYR A 259 -16.50 9.32 -9.39
CA TYR A 259 -16.12 9.28 -10.79
C TYR A 259 -14.64 8.99 -10.94
N GLN A 260 -13.77 9.76 -10.25
CA GLN A 260 -12.33 9.57 -10.30
C GLN A 260 -11.90 8.16 -9.82
N LYS A 261 -12.56 7.62 -8.81
CA LYS A 261 -12.27 6.27 -8.31
C LYS A 261 -12.66 5.15 -9.26
N LEU A 262 -13.70 5.33 -10.08
CA LEU A 262 -14.27 4.26 -10.92
C LEU A 262 -13.98 4.42 -12.41
N TRP A 263 -13.86 5.65 -12.91
CA TRP A 263 -13.63 5.93 -14.35
C TRP A 263 -12.41 6.82 -14.60
N GLY A 264 -11.78 7.37 -13.57
CA GLY A 264 -10.57 8.19 -13.72
C GLY A 264 -9.32 7.33 -13.93
N ASP A 265 -8.34 7.94 -14.59
CA ASP A 265 -7.00 7.35 -14.75
C ASP A 265 -6.16 7.50 -13.49
N VAL A 266 -5.26 6.56 -13.27
CA VAL A 266 -4.15 6.66 -12.32
C VAL A 266 -2.97 5.89 -12.91
N VAL A 267 -2.07 6.59 -13.57
CA VAL A 267 -0.88 6.03 -14.22
C VAL A 267 0.36 6.48 -13.46
N ILE A 268 1.20 5.56 -13.09
CA ILE A 268 2.36 5.77 -12.23
C ILE A 268 3.64 5.48 -13.01
N ASP A 269 4.58 6.42 -12.94
CA ASP A 269 5.93 6.17 -13.43
C ASP A 269 6.67 5.26 -12.44
N ARG A 270 6.88 4.02 -12.86
CA ARG A 270 7.54 2.99 -12.05
C ARG A 270 9.07 2.95 -12.17
N GLN A 271 9.66 3.79 -13.04
CA GLN A 271 11.09 3.71 -13.35
C GLN A 271 11.97 3.91 -12.12
N LEU A 272 11.65 4.86 -11.26
CA LEU A 272 12.39 5.07 -10.02
C LEU A 272 12.40 3.83 -9.12
N ALA A 273 11.26 3.18 -8.96
CA ALA A 273 11.16 1.95 -8.18
C ALA A 273 11.98 0.81 -8.79
N LEU A 274 11.98 0.67 -10.13
CA LEU A 274 12.74 -0.37 -10.81
C LEU A 274 14.25 -0.10 -10.78
N SER A 275 14.67 1.14 -10.99
CA SER A 275 16.10 1.50 -10.97
C SER A 275 16.70 1.30 -9.58
N ALA A 276 15.96 1.59 -8.52
CA ALA A 276 16.40 1.40 -7.13
C ALA A 276 16.69 -0.07 -6.79
N ILE A 277 15.87 -0.99 -7.30
CA ILE A 277 16.05 -2.44 -7.09
C ILE A 277 16.83 -3.12 -8.21
N GLY A 278 17.17 -2.41 -9.30
CA GLY A 278 18.03 -2.88 -10.39
C GLY A 278 17.44 -4.03 -11.23
N SER A 279 16.15 -4.31 -11.11
CA SER A 279 15.47 -5.40 -11.84
C SER A 279 13.96 -5.15 -11.87
N ASP A 280 13.24 -5.88 -12.73
CA ASP A 280 11.77 -5.93 -12.70
C ASP A 280 11.29 -7.30 -12.23
N PRO A 281 11.17 -7.53 -10.91
CA PRO A 281 10.78 -8.83 -10.36
C PRO A 281 9.27 -9.07 -10.42
N PHE A 282 8.48 -8.12 -10.92
CA PHE A 282 7.03 -8.13 -10.83
C PHE A 282 6.40 -9.05 -11.88
N ASN A 283 6.36 -10.35 -11.57
CA ASN A 283 5.86 -11.40 -12.45
C ASN A 283 4.36 -11.68 -12.28
N MET A 284 3.77 -11.23 -11.16
CA MET A 284 2.34 -11.42 -10.92
C MET A 284 1.53 -10.33 -11.60
N THR A 285 0.51 -10.73 -12.32
CA THR A 285 -0.49 -9.83 -12.91
C THR A 285 -1.86 -10.17 -12.34
N MET A 286 -2.85 -9.30 -12.56
CA MET A 286 -4.23 -9.59 -12.13
C MET A 286 -4.74 -10.88 -12.75
N MET A 287 -4.34 -11.18 -13.99
CA MET A 287 -4.75 -12.39 -14.73
C MET A 287 -4.02 -13.66 -14.27
N THR A 288 -2.83 -13.55 -13.66
CA THR A 288 -2.03 -14.70 -13.20
C THR A 288 -2.18 -14.96 -11.70
N ALA A 289 -2.84 -14.09 -10.96
CA ALA A 289 -2.90 -14.11 -9.50
C ALA A 289 -3.53 -15.39 -8.89
N ASN A 290 -4.20 -16.22 -9.69
CA ASN A 290 -4.89 -17.44 -9.25
C ASN A 290 -4.28 -18.73 -9.74
N ALA A 291 -3.16 -18.73 -10.44
CA ALA A 291 -2.50 -19.97 -10.92
C ALA A 291 -1.70 -20.69 -9.83
N GLY A 292 -1.76 -20.25 -8.57
CA GLY A 292 -1.10 -20.86 -7.42
C GLY A 292 -1.72 -20.33 -6.14
N GLY A 293 -2.83 -20.95 -5.73
CA GLY A 293 -3.43 -20.81 -4.42
C GLY A 293 -2.66 -21.56 -3.37
#